data_2cf1decb3984c3d73c30e5c27310d4be
#
_entry.id   2cf1decb3984c3d73c30e5c27310d4be
#
_cell.length_a   1.000
_cell.length_b   1.000
_cell.length_c   1.000
_cell.angle_alpha   90.00
_cell.angle_beta   90.00
_cell.angle_gamma   90.00
#
_symmetry.space_group_name_H-M   'P 1'
#
loop_
_entity.id
_entity.type
_entity.pdbx_description
1 polymer ?
#
loop_
_entity_poly.entity_id
_entity_poly.type
_entity_poly.pdbx_seq_one_letter_code
_entity_poly.pdbx_strand_id
1 'polypeptide(L)'
;MELWNKIVNFLTSASTIMAVLKIILAILVIALGCKLAGKLTKKIMNSRGMQRLSKTVQTFLGHVIRILLYVAVIIIAAVILGVDLSAFSAVIASVGLTIGLALQGGLSNIAGGVMIVGFKPFEVGDFIETSAVSGTVTDIGIFYTTITTPDNKRVVIPNGTVSNSIVTNYSSNDTRRLDLVFSISYSTDIDVAKKVLYACAKADERVLSDPAPAVIITEHADSAVKISLRVWVRTEDYWDVNFDMMEQVKRSFDQFGVDIPFNQLDVHIAK
;
A
#
# COMPACT_ATOMS: atom_id res chain seq x y z
N MET A 1 -19.47 65.50 44.25
CA MET A 1 -20.56 64.56 44.44
C MET A 1 -21.09 63.93 43.14
N GLU A 2 -21.23 64.70 42.07
CA GLU A 2 -21.69 64.17 40.74
C GLU A 2 -20.80 63.09 40.12
N LEU A 3 -19.50 63.28 40.16
CA LEU A 3 -18.54 62.33 39.63
C LEU A 3 -18.55 60.98 40.38
N TRP A 4 -18.71 61.04 41.70
CA TRP A 4 -18.80 59.88 42.55
C TRP A 4 -20.09 59.08 42.28
N ASN A 5 -21.21 59.77 42.14
CA ASN A 5 -22.48 59.13 41.79
C ASN A 5 -22.48 58.50 40.39
N LYS A 6 -21.81 59.11 39.40
CA LYS A 6 -21.60 58.52 38.06
C LYS A 6 -20.74 57.26 38.13
N ILE A 7 -19.66 57.24 38.91
CA ILE A 7 -18.80 56.07 39.09
C ILE A 7 -19.56 54.96 39.80
N VAL A 8 -20.29 55.28 40.88
CA VAL A 8 -21.10 54.28 41.59
C VAL A 8 -22.19 53.68 40.70
N ASN A 9 -22.93 54.51 39.96
CA ASN A 9 -23.95 54.05 39.01
C ASN A 9 -23.37 53.22 37.87
N PHE A 10 -22.19 53.53 37.40
CA PHE A 10 -21.50 52.71 36.42
C PHE A 10 -21.08 51.35 36.98
N LEU A 11 -20.48 51.34 38.17
CA LEU A 11 -20.06 50.10 38.83
C LEU A 11 -21.23 49.22 39.29
N THR A 12 -22.38 49.80 39.61
CA THR A 12 -23.58 49.08 39.99
C THR A 12 -24.54 48.75 38.83
N SER A 13 -24.20 49.19 37.61
CA SER A 13 -25.03 48.89 36.45
C SER A 13 -25.07 47.38 36.18
N ALA A 14 -26.23 46.88 35.83
CA ALA A 14 -26.44 45.47 35.54
C ALA A 14 -25.48 44.93 34.44
N SER A 15 -25.12 45.79 33.49
CA SER A 15 -24.15 45.48 32.43
C SER A 15 -22.71 45.29 32.94
N THR A 16 -22.25 46.13 33.89
CA THR A 16 -20.93 46.01 34.50
C THR A 16 -20.81 44.79 35.39
N ILE A 17 -21.86 44.53 36.21
CA ILE A 17 -21.93 43.32 37.05
C ILE A 17 -21.88 42.06 36.17
N MET A 18 -22.65 42.04 35.08
CA MET A 18 -22.67 40.92 34.15
C MET A 18 -21.30 40.70 33.46
N ALA A 19 -20.59 41.80 33.07
CA ALA A 19 -19.27 41.68 32.49
C ALA A 19 -18.26 41.15 33.52
N VAL A 20 -18.29 41.61 34.77
CA VAL A 20 -17.40 41.08 35.81
C VAL A 20 -17.68 39.60 36.10
N LEU A 21 -18.96 39.22 36.18
CA LEU A 21 -19.34 37.79 36.35
C LEU A 21 -18.81 36.91 35.19
N LYS A 22 -18.91 37.36 33.92
CA LYS A 22 -18.36 36.65 32.77
C LYS A 22 -16.85 36.49 32.85
N ILE A 23 -16.14 37.54 33.29
CA ILE A 23 -14.69 37.49 33.45
C ILE A 23 -14.29 36.47 34.53
N ILE A 24 -14.95 36.55 35.71
CA ILE A 24 -14.70 35.59 36.79
C ILE A 24 -14.99 34.16 36.35
N LEU A 25 -16.09 33.94 35.66
CA LEU A 25 -16.44 32.61 35.11
C LEU A 25 -15.43 32.11 34.10
N ALA A 26 -14.96 32.97 33.17
CA ALA A 26 -13.93 32.61 32.18
C ALA A 26 -12.63 32.22 32.87
N ILE A 27 -12.16 32.98 33.87
CA ILE A 27 -10.97 32.64 34.66
C ILE A 27 -11.13 31.29 35.36
N LEU A 28 -12.29 31.07 35.97
CA LEU A 28 -12.60 29.81 36.67
C LEU A 28 -12.59 28.63 35.68
N VAL A 29 -13.16 28.79 34.47
CA VAL A 29 -13.15 27.78 33.41
C VAL A 29 -11.73 27.50 32.92
N ILE A 30 -10.91 28.51 32.75
CA ILE A 30 -9.49 28.33 32.38
C ILE A 30 -8.75 27.54 33.47
N ALA A 31 -8.88 27.94 34.73
CA ALA A 31 -8.20 27.31 35.85
C ALA A 31 -8.60 25.84 36.03
N LEU A 32 -9.91 25.58 36.04
CA LEU A 32 -10.45 24.22 36.17
C LEU A 32 -10.22 23.39 34.91
N GLY A 33 -10.41 24.00 33.74
CA GLY A 33 -10.18 23.34 32.43
C GLY A 33 -8.74 22.91 32.23
N CYS A 34 -7.77 23.77 32.58
CA CYS A 34 -6.35 23.40 32.51
C CYS A 34 -5.98 22.26 33.49
N LYS A 35 -6.54 22.29 34.72
CA LYS A 35 -6.35 21.18 35.66
C LYS A 35 -6.97 19.88 35.15
N LEU A 36 -8.18 19.95 34.59
CA LEU A 36 -8.90 18.80 34.04
C LEU A 36 -8.17 18.24 32.80
N ALA A 37 -7.71 19.11 31.91
CA ALA A 37 -6.90 18.76 30.74
C ALA A 37 -5.62 18.00 31.15
N GLY A 38 -4.92 18.48 32.20
CA GLY A 38 -3.74 17.79 32.74
C GLY A 38 -4.08 16.41 33.32
N LYS A 39 -5.19 16.28 34.09
CA LYS A 39 -5.65 14.97 34.62
C LYS A 39 -6.06 14.04 33.49
N LEU A 40 -6.80 14.53 32.49
CA LEU A 40 -7.27 13.72 31.35
C LEU A 40 -6.08 13.23 30.51
N THR A 41 -5.12 14.11 30.21
CA THR A 41 -3.88 13.73 29.51
C THR A 41 -3.17 12.62 30.28
N LYS A 42 -2.97 12.77 31.60
CA LYS A 42 -2.32 11.73 32.43
C LYS A 42 -3.09 10.41 32.39
N LYS A 43 -4.43 10.45 32.48
CA LYS A 43 -5.28 9.25 32.42
C LYS A 43 -5.15 8.53 31.07
N ILE A 44 -5.16 9.28 29.96
CA ILE A 44 -4.96 8.72 28.60
C ILE A 44 -3.57 8.11 28.48
N MET A 45 -2.53 8.83 28.92
CA MET A 45 -1.14 8.37 28.84
C MET A 45 -0.88 7.11 29.69
N ASN A 46 -1.59 6.94 30.79
CA ASN A 46 -1.48 5.76 31.65
C ASN A 46 -2.35 4.58 31.18
N SER A 47 -3.05 4.69 30.08
CA SER A 47 -3.87 3.59 29.53
C SER A 47 -2.98 2.45 29.01
N ARG A 48 -3.48 1.19 29.10
CA ARG A 48 -2.74 -0.01 28.65
C ARG A 48 -2.29 0.06 27.19
N GLY A 49 -3.08 0.67 26.31
CA GLY A 49 -2.74 0.84 24.90
C GLY A 49 -1.56 1.81 24.70
N MET A 50 -1.59 2.94 25.44
CA MET A 50 -0.54 3.95 25.34
C MET A 50 0.80 3.47 25.90
N GLN A 51 0.79 2.65 26.95
CA GLN A 51 2.01 2.11 27.57
C GLN A 51 2.77 1.11 26.67
N ARG A 52 2.13 0.57 25.64
CA ARG A 52 2.79 -0.31 24.65
C ARG A 52 3.59 0.46 23.59
N LEU A 53 3.41 1.76 23.49
CA LEU A 53 4.12 2.62 22.55
C LEU A 53 5.50 2.99 23.12
N SER A 54 6.44 3.37 22.22
CA SER A 54 7.75 3.88 22.65
C SER A 54 7.59 5.17 23.46
N LYS A 55 8.51 5.43 24.39
CA LYS A 55 8.49 6.63 25.23
C LYS A 55 8.44 7.92 24.43
N THR A 56 9.14 7.96 23.29
CA THR A 56 9.14 9.11 22.37
C THR A 56 7.74 9.39 21.83
N VAL A 57 7.04 8.36 21.33
CA VAL A 57 5.67 8.48 20.82
C VAL A 57 4.71 8.88 21.92
N GLN A 58 4.83 8.29 23.11
CA GLN A 58 4.02 8.69 24.29
C GLN A 58 4.18 10.18 24.58
N THR A 59 5.43 10.66 24.70
CA THR A 59 5.69 12.08 25.00
C THR A 59 5.11 12.99 23.94
N PHE A 60 5.31 12.66 22.66
CA PHE A 60 4.75 13.44 21.54
C PHE A 60 3.22 13.50 21.59
N LEU A 61 2.54 12.35 21.67
CA LEU A 61 1.08 12.28 21.76
C LEU A 61 0.54 13.02 23.00
N GLY A 62 1.25 12.92 24.13
CA GLY A 62 0.90 13.63 25.36
C GLY A 62 0.91 15.15 25.17
N HIS A 63 1.90 15.69 24.45
CA HIS A 63 1.95 17.12 24.12
C HIS A 63 0.82 17.52 23.16
N VAL A 64 0.59 16.77 22.09
CA VAL A 64 -0.47 17.04 21.11
C VAL A 64 -1.85 17.04 21.79
N ILE A 65 -2.16 16.02 22.56
CA ILE A 65 -3.44 15.94 23.30
C ILE A 65 -3.60 17.13 24.25
N ARG A 66 -2.55 17.50 24.98
CA ARG A 66 -2.59 18.61 25.92
C ARG A 66 -2.83 19.95 25.21
N ILE A 67 -2.17 20.18 24.07
CA ILE A 67 -2.36 21.38 23.26
C ILE A 67 -3.82 21.48 22.79
N LEU A 68 -4.35 20.40 22.23
CA LEU A 68 -5.75 20.35 21.76
C LEU A 68 -6.75 20.64 22.89
N LEU A 69 -6.54 20.07 24.08
CA LEU A 69 -7.38 20.34 25.25
C LEU A 69 -7.28 21.79 25.73
N TYR A 70 -6.08 22.38 25.72
CA TYR A 70 -5.92 23.80 26.09
C TYR A 70 -6.58 24.73 25.08
N VAL A 71 -6.48 24.45 23.78
CA VAL A 71 -7.18 25.22 22.74
C VAL A 71 -8.69 25.14 22.97
N ALA A 72 -9.25 23.97 23.27
CA ALA A 72 -10.66 23.81 23.58
C ALA A 72 -11.09 24.63 24.81
N VAL A 73 -10.28 24.63 25.88
CA VAL A 73 -10.55 25.44 27.10
C VAL A 73 -10.55 26.93 26.79
N ILE A 74 -9.59 27.41 25.98
CA ILE A 74 -9.51 28.81 25.57
C ILE A 74 -10.72 29.22 24.73
N ILE A 75 -11.15 28.38 23.80
CA ILE A 75 -12.36 28.64 22.99
C ILE A 75 -13.60 28.75 23.88
N ILE A 76 -13.78 27.85 24.84
CA ILE A 76 -14.91 27.89 25.78
C ILE A 76 -14.89 29.20 26.61
N ALA A 77 -13.72 29.60 27.10
CA ALA A 77 -13.58 30.86 27.86
C ALA A 77 -13.88 32.09 26.99
N ALA A 78 -13.46 32.09 25.70
CA ALA A 78 -13.79 33.16 24.77
C ALA A 78 -15.27 33.30 24.49
N VAL A 79 -16.00 32.18 24.38
CA VAL A 79 -17.48 32.17 24.24
C VAL A 79 -18.16 32.80 25.46
N ILE A 80 -17.70 32.48 26.69
CA ILE A 80 -18.25 33.04 27.93
C ILE A 80 -18.04 34.55 27.96
N LEU A 81 -16.92 35.05 27.47
CA LEU A 81 -16.64 36.47 27.37
C LEU A 81 -17.47 37.18 26.30
N GLY A 82 -18.20 36.44 25.45
CA GLY A 82 -19.00 36.98 24.36
C GLY A 82 -18.21 37.32 23.12
N VAL A 83 -17.01 36.72 22.96
CA VAL A 83 -16.23 36.87 21.76
C VAL A 83 -16.91 36.10 20.60
N ASP A 84 -17.12 36.78 19.49
CA ASP A 84 -17.69 36.14 18.31
C ASP A 84 -16.70 35.11 17.74
N LEU A 85 -17.12 33.86 17.72
CA LEU A 85 -16.32 32.75 17.20
C LEU A 85 -16.19 32.77 15.67
N SER A 86 -16.99 33.56 14.97
CA SER A 86 -16.95 33.64 13.51
C SER A 86 -15.56 34.07 13.00
N ALA A 87 -14.93 35.02 13.67
CA ALA A 87 -13.57 35.46 13.35
C ALA A 87 -12.51 34.37 13.62
N PHE A 88 -12.71 33.55 14.65
CA PHE A 88 -11.79 32.45 15.00
C PHE A 88 -12.00 31.23 14.13
N SER A 89 -13.23 30.99 13.64
CA SER A 89 -13.55 29.84 12.82
C SER A 89 -12.72 29.81 11.51
N ALA A 90 -12.51 30.97 10.89
CA ALA A 90 -11.68 31.08 9.69
C ALA A 90 -10.21 30.74 9.97
N VAL A 91 -9.67 31.18 11.11
CA VAL A 91 -8.29 30.85 11.51
C VAL A 91 -8.16 29.37 11.83
N ILE A 92 -9.10 28.81 12.60
CA ILE A 92 -9.09 27.37 12.96
C ILE A 92 -9.21 26.52 11.69
N ALA A 93 -10.10 26.89 10.76
CA ALA A 93 -10.26 26.18 9.49
C ALA A 93 -8.98 26.25 8.65
N SER A 94 -8.32 27.40 8.56
CA SER A 94 -7.05 27.56 7.82
C SER A 94 -5.94 26.72 8.43
N VAL A 95 -5.79 26.73 9.76
CA VAL A 95 -4.80 25.90 10.47
C VAL A 95 -5.12 24.43 10.30
N GLY A 96 -6.40 24.03 10.43
CA GLY A 96 -6.85 22.66 10.23
C GLY A 96 -6.59 22.15 8.81
N LEU A 97 -6.85 22.98 7.80
CA LEU A 97 -6.55 22.67 6.41
C LEU A 97 -5.04 22.50 6.20
N THR A 98 -4.23 23.41 6.72
CA THR A 98 -2.75 23.32 6.60
C THR A 98 -2.21 22.04 7.22
N ILE A 99 -2.67 21.69 8.44
CA ILE A 99 -2.28 20.45 9.11
C ILE A 99 -2.79 19.23 8.33
N GLY A 100 -4.04 19.25 7.84
CA GLY A 100 -4.61 18.19 7.03
C GLY A 100 -3.80 17.91 5.77
N LEU A 101 -3.41 18.97 5.04
CA LEU A 101 -2.54 18.85 3.85
C LEU A 101 -1.15 18.33 4.21
N ALA A 102 -0.56 18.79 5.31
CA ALA A 102 0.74 18.30 5.77
C ALA A 102 0.73 16.82 6.17
N LEU A 103 -0.39 16.31 6.69
CA LEU A 103 -0.56 14.90 7.10
C LEU A 103 -1.16 14.01 6.01
N GLN A 104 -1.52 14.56 4.85
CA GLN A 104 -2.22 13.85 3.77
C GLN A 104 -1.53 12.54 3.36
N GLY A 105 -0.19 12.56 3.20
CA GLY A 105 0.57 11.36 2.83
C GLY A 105 0.53 10.26 3.91
N GLY A 106 0.65 10.65 5.18
CA GLY A 106 0.54 9.69 6.30
C GLY A 106 -0.86 9.07 6.40
N LEU A 107 -1.90 9.90 6.26
CA LEU A 107 -3.28 9.43 6.32
C LEU A 107 -3.63 8.52 5.12
N SER A 108 -3.13 8.84 3.93
CA SER A 108 -3.25 8.00 2.74
C SER A 108 -2.64 6.61 2.96
N ASN A 109 -1.49 6.54 3.62
CA ASN A 109 -0.85 5.26 3.93
C ASN A 109 -1.64 4.43 4.95
N ILE A 110 -2.20 5.07 5.97
CA ILE A 110 -3.08 4.38 6.93
C ILE A 110 -4.32 3.85 6.23
N ALA A 111 -4.97 4.68 5.40
CA ALA A 111 -6.15 4.27 4.64
C ALA A 111 -5.81 3.10 3.69
N GLY A 112 -4.67 3.18 2.97
CA GLY A 112 -4.17 2.09 2.13
C GLY A 112 -3.94 0.80 2.91
N GLY A 113 -3.34 0.88 4.10
CA GLY A 113 -3.13 -0.29 4.97
C GLY A 113 -4.45 -0.93 5.42
N VAL A 114 -5.42 -0.11 5.83
CA VAL A 114 -6.77 -0.59 6.19
C VAL A 114 -7.47 -1.26 4.99
N MET A 115 -7.34 -0.67 3.78
CA MET A 115 -7.91 -1.25 2.57
C MET A 115 -7.26 -2.60 2.21
N ILE A 116 -5.93 -2.70 2.29
CA ILE A 116 -5.20 -3.95 2.02
C ILE A 116 -5.65 -5.05 2.99
N VAL A 117 -5.69 -4.77 4.29
CA VAL A 117 -6.09 -5.74 5.32
C VAL A 117 -7.58 -6.09 5.24
N GLY A 118 -8.42 -5.10 4.87
CA GLY A 118 -9.88 -5.27 4.82
C GLY A 118 -10.36 -6.02 3.58
N PHE A 119 -9.85 -5.66 2.39
CA PHE A 119 -10.24 -6.27 1.11
C PHE A 119 -9.35 -7.42 0.67
N LYS A 120 -8.16 -7.56 1.28
CA LYS A 120 -7.22 -8.65 1.06
C LYS A 120 -6.91 -8.92 -0.43
N PRO A 121 -6.49 -7.92 -1.21
CA PRO A 121 -6.05 -8.15 -2.58
C PRO A 121 -4.82 -9.08 -2.63
N PHE A 122 -4.07 -9.14 -1.54
CA PHE A 122 -2.99 -10.08 -1.25
C PHE A 122 -2.84 -10.23 0.27
N GLU A 123 -2.20 -11.30 0.70
CA GLU A 123 -1.90 -11.60 2.10
C GLU A 123 -0.40 -11.76 2.34
N VAL A 124 -0.01 -11.85 3.62
CA VAL A 124 1.38 -12.20 3.97
C VAL A 124 1.66 -13.61 3.51
N GLY A 125 2.76 -13.79 2.77
CA GLY A 125 3.14 -15.04 2.11
C GLY A 125 2.91 -15.04 0.60
N ASP A 126 2.05 -14.17 0.06
CA ASP A 126 1.80 -14.08 -1.37
C ASP A 126 3.00 -13.51 -2.12
N PHE A 127 3.29 -14.05 -3.29
CA PHE A 127 4.20 -13.45 -4.25
C PHE A 127 3.42 -12.48 -5.13
N ILE A 128 3.78 -11.20 -5.02
CA ILE A 128 3.13 -10.12 -5.77
C ILE A 128 4.13 -9.35 -6.64
N GLU A 129 3.60 -8.76 -7.69
CA GLU A 129 4.32 -7.80 -8.52
C GLU A 129 3.58 -6.48 -8.52
N THR A 130 4.32 -5.41 -8.27
CA THR A 130 3.88 -4.03 -8.39
C THR A 130 4.67 -3.35 -9.49
N SER A 131 4.30 -2.12 -9.86
CA SER A 131 5.07 -1.33 -10.84
C SER A 131 6.55 -1.12 -10.47
N ALA A 132 6.92 -1.26 -9.20
CA ALA A 132 8.25 -0.95 -8.68
C ALA A 132 9.06 -2.20 -8.33
N VAL A 133 8.43 -3.29 -7.90
CA VAL A 133 9.11 -4.48 -7.37
C VAL A 133 8.21 -5.71 -7.42
N SER A 134 8.84 -6.88 -7.54
CA SER A 134 8.20 -8.18 -7.34
C SER A 134 8.87 -8.94 -6.19
N GLY A 135 8.09 -9.70 -5.44
CA GLY A 135 8.57 -10.51 -4.33
C GLY A 135 7.46 -10.98 -3.40
N THR A 136 7.86 -11.71 -2.36
CA THR A 136 6.95 -12.25 -1.35
C THR A 136 6.64 -11.22 -0.28
N VAL A 137 5.36 -11.02 0.02
CA VAL A 137 4.91 -10.14 1.11
C VAL A 137 5.27 -10.77 2.45
N THR A 138 6.09 -10.09 3.24
CA THR A 138 6.54 -10.57 4.55
C THR A 138 5.85 -9.91 5.73
N ASP A 139 5.34 -8.69 5.54
CA ASP A 139 4.62 -7.96 6.59
C ASP A 139 3.71 -6.87 5.98
N ILE A 140 2.55 -6.67 6.61
CA ILE A 140 1.61 -5.59 6.27
C ILE A 140 1.39 -4.76 7.53
N GLY A 141 2.14 -3.68 7.65
CA GLY A 141 2.04 -2.73 8.75
C GLY A 141 0.98 -1.65 8.51
N ILE A 142 0.81 -0.75 9.47
CA ILE A 142 -0.16 0.35 9.38
C ILE A 142 0.18 1.32 8.23
N PHE A 143 1.46 1.62 8.00
CA PHE A 143 1.92 2.59 7.02
C PHE A 143 2.58 1.96 5.80
N TYR A 144 3.17 0.79 5.95
CA TYR A 144 4.05 0.17 4.96
C TYR A 144 3.75 -1.32 4.83
N THR A 145 3.87 -1.81 3.60
CA THR A 145 3.96 -3.23 3.27
C THR A 145 5.43 -3.56 3.01
N THR A 146 5.91 -4.66 3.58
CA THR A 146 7.27 -5.17 3.38
C THR A 146 7.24 -6.36 2.44
N ILE A 147 8.11 -6.34 1.44
CA ILE A 147 8.28 -7.39 0.43
C ILE A 147 9.74 -7.87 0.47
N THR A 148 9.95 -9.18 0.38
CA THR A 148 11.27 -9.78 0.16
C THR A 148 11.36 -10.25 -1.28
N THR A 149 12.34 -9.72 -2.02
CA THR A 149 12.60 -10.11 -3.41
C THR A 149 13.23 -11.50 -3.50
N PRO A 150 13.19 -12.18 -4.68
CA PRO A 150 13.82 -13.50 -4.84
C PRO A 150 15.32 -13.53 -4.55
N ASP A 151 16.02 -12.40 -4.72
CA ASP A 151 17.43 -12.23 -4.36
C ASP A 151 17.65 -11.77 -2.90
N ASN A 152 16.61 -11.96 -2.06
CA ASN A 152 16.62 -11.71 -0.61
C ASN A 152 16.84 -10.26 -0.17
N LYS A 153 16.38 -9.29 -0.96
CA LYS A 153 16.35 -7.88 -0.57
C LYS A 153 15.02 -7.55 0.10
N ARG A 154 15.08 -6.78 1.19
CA ARG A 154 13.90 -6.26 1.86
C ARG A 154 13.50 -4.92 1.25
N VAL A 155 12.32 -4.85 0.68
CA VAL A 155 11.74 -3.61 0.12
C VAL A 155 10.55 -3.20 0.97
N VAL A 156 10.52 -1.92 1.35
CA VAL A 156 9.43 -1.34 2.16
C VAL A 156 8.68 -0.33 1.30
N ILE A 157 7.41 -0.57 1.08
CA ILE A 157 6.58 0.25 0.19
C ILE A 157 5.47 0.90 1.02
N PRO A 158 5.23 2.23 0.87
CA PRO A 158 4.09 2.88 1.51
C PRO A 158 2.76 2.26 1.06
N ASN A 159 1.87 1.95 2.01
CA ASN A 159 0.59 1.30 1.70
C ASN A 159 -0.27 2.09 0.72
N GLY A 160 -0.24 3.43 0.80
CA GLY A 160 -0.95 4.29 -0.15
C GLY A 160 -0.44 4.12 -1.58
N THR A 161 0.84 3.84 -1.77
CA THR A 161 1.41 3.55 -3.10
C THR A 161 0.91 2.20 -3.61
N VAL A 162 0.97 1.16 -2.77
CA VAL A 162 0.52 -0.19 -3.16
C VAL A 162 -0.97 -0.22 -3.46
N SER A 163 -1.80 0.37 -2.59
CA SER A 163 -3.26 0.36 -2.73
C SER A 163 -3.78 1.14 -3.94
N ASN A 164 -2.99 2.12 -4.43
CA ASN A 164 -3.34 2.91 -5.62
C ASN A 164 -2.64 2.42 -6.90
N SER A 165 -1.85 1.35 -6.84
CA SER A 165 -1.16 0.77 -7.99
C SER A 165 -1.86 -0.50 -8.49
N ILE A 166 -1.47 -0.91 -9.71
CA ILE A 166 -1.82 -2.25 -10.20
C ILE A 166 -0.94 -3.25 -9.43
N VAL A 167 -1.58 -4.23 -8.82
CA VAL A 167 -0.92 -5.35 -8.15
C VAL A 167 -1.30 -6.64 -8.86
N THR A 168 -0.28 -7.37 -9.34
CA THR A 168 -0.46 -8.74 -9.84
C THR A 168 -0.13 -9.70 -8.72
N ASN A 169 -1.12 -10.47 -8.27
CA ASN A 169 -0.92 -11.51 -7.26
C ASN A 169 -0.76 -12.86 -7.97
N TYR A 170 0.42 -13.45 -7.86
CA TYR A 170 0.75 -14.73 -8.48
C TYR A 170 0.38 -15.93 -7.62
N SER A 171 0.05 -15.72 -6.34
CA SER A 171 -0.25 -16.78 -5.37
C SER A 171 -1.74 -16.98 -5.12
N SER A 172 -2.60 -16.04 -5.54
CA SER A 172 -4.04 -16.09 -5.26
C SER A 172 -4.79 -17.20 -5.99
N ASN A 173 -4.26 -17.69 -7.12
CA ASN A 173 -4.85 -18.78 -7.87
C ASN A 173 -4.03 -20.07 -7.67
N ASP A 174 -4.68 -21.20 -7.49
CA ASP A 174 -4.04 -22.50 -7.26
C ASP A 174 -3.25 -22.99 -8.49
N THR A 175 -3.61 -22.53 -9.69
CA THR A 175 -3.00 -22.95 -10.95
C THR A 175 -2.58 -21.76 -11.79
N ARG A 176 -1.50 -21.93 -12.56
CA ARG A 176 -0.98 -20.93 -13.49
C ARG A 176 -0.70 -21.57 -14.84
N ARG A 177 -0.88 -20.77 -15.91
CA ARG A 177 -0.47 -21.19 -17.24
C ARG A 177 1.01 -20.81 -17.46
N LEU A 178 1.79 -21.79 -17.86
CA LEU A 178 3.17 -21.64 -18.28
C LEU A 178 3.20 -21.61 -19.81
N ASP A 179 3.70 -20.53 -20.37
CA ASP A 179 3.83 -20.30 -21.82
C ASP A 179 5.32 -20.36 -22.19
N LEU A 180 5.76 -21.49 -22.76
CA LEU A 180 7.15 -21.68 -23.20
C LEU A 180 7.22 -21.48 -24.72
N VAL A 181 8.19 -20.71 -25.19
CA VAL A 181 8.37 -20.44 -26.61
C VAL A 181 9.71 -21.01 -27.07
N PHE A 182 9.68 -21.82 -28.11
CA PHE A 182 10.82 -22.45 -28.74
C PHE A 182 10.92 -21.98 -30.17
N SER A 183 12.15 -21.86 -30.68
CA SER A 183 12.45 -21.55 -32.09
C SER A 183 12.82 -22.82 -32.83
N ILE A 184 12.17 -23.09 -33.95
CA ILE A 184 12.47 -24.22 -34.83
C ILE A 184 12.84 -23.72 -36.22
N SER A 185 13.69 -24.48 -36.97
CA SER A 185 14.05 -24.13 -38.32
C SER A 185 12.87 -24.18 -39.28
N TYR A 186 12.84 -23.34 -40.30
CA TYR A 186 11.85 -23.41 -41.37
C TYR A 186 11.89 -24.74 -42.15
N SER A 187 13.00 -25.46 -42.10
CA SER A 187 13.15 -26.80 -42.72
C SER A 187 12.61 -27.92 -41.84
N THR A 188 12.30 -27.64 -40.55
CA THR A 188 11.78 -28.63 -39.60
C THR A 188 10.31 -28.92 -39.88
N ASP A 189 9.92 -30.19 -39.86
CA ASP A 189 8.53 -30.59 -39.90
C ASP A 189 7.82 -30.16 -38.62
N ILE A 190 6.84 -29.27 -38.80
CA ILE A 190 6.03 -28.70 -37.69
C ILE A 190 5.29 -29.78 -36.88
N ASP A 191 4.80 -30.84 -37.55
CA ASP A 191 4.06 -31.90 -36.88
C ASP A 191 4.96 -32.77 -36.01
N VAL A 192 6.21 -32.96 -36.42
CA VAL A 192 7.23 -33.60 -35.58
C VAL A 192 7.52 -32.76 -34.33
N ALA A 193 7.78 -31.48 -34.51
CA ALA A 193 8.02 -30.56 -33.38
C ALA A 193 6.85 -30.52 -32.41
N LYS A 194 5.60 -30.45 -32.91
CA LYS A 194 4.41 -30.50 -32.08
C LYS A 194 4.30 -31.80 -31.29
N LYS A 195 4.52 -32.94 -31.94
CA LYS A 195 4.47 -34.27 -31.27
C LYS A 195 5.47 -34.37 -30.14
N VAL A 196 6.70 -33.87 -30.36
CA VAL A 196 7.76 -33.85 -29.33
C VAL A 196 7.33 -32.98 -28.14
N LEU A 197 6.83 -31.79 -28.38
CA LEU A 197 6.37 -30.88 -27.32
C LEU A 197 5.20 -31.46 -26.52
N TYR A 198 4.20 -32.08 -27.20
CA TYR A 198 3.12 -32.80 -26.51
C TYR A 198 3.63 -33.97 -25.69
N ALA A 199 4.62 -34.72 -26.19
CA ALA A 199 5.22 -35.83 -25.46
C ALA A 199 5.96 -35.33 -24.20
N CYS A 200 6.72 -34.24 -24.29
CA CYS A 200 7.35 -33.61 -23.13
C CYS A 200 6.30 -33.16 -22.08
N ALA A 201 5.25 -32.47 -22.52
CA ALA A 201 4.19 -32.03 -21.60
C ALA A 201 3.48 -33.22 -20.92
N LYS A 202 3.27 -34.32 -21.62
CA LYS A 202 2.63 -35.51 -21.08
C LYS A 202 3.50 -36.32 -20.12
N ALA A 203 4.83 -36.21 -20.29
CA ALA A 203 5.80 -36.94 -19.47
C ALA A 203 5.99 -36.32 -18.08
N ASP A 204 5.63 -35.04 -17.88
CA ASP A 204 5.71 -34.37 -16.59
C ASP A 204 4.36 -34.46 -15.85
N GLU A 205 4.36 -35.18 -14.72
CA GLU A 205 3.16 -35.40 -13.92
C GLU A 205 2.59 -34.13 -13.26
N ARG A 206 3.39 -33.05 -13.16
CA ARG A 206 2.98 -31.76 -12.63
C ARG A 206 2.15 -30.94 -13.63
N VAL A 207 2.19 -31.33 -14.93
CA VAL A 207 1.37 -30.72 -15.97
C VAL A 207 -0.06 -31.24 -15.87
N LEU A 208 -1.01 -30.31 -15.72
CA LEU A 208 -2.42 -30.65 -15.59
C LEU A 208 -2.99 -31.10 -16.93
N SER A 209 -3.90 -32.10 -16.87
CA SER A 209 -4.60 -32.61 -18.04
C SER A 209 -5.81 -31.74 -18.44
N ASP A 210 -6.32 -30.95 -17.52
CA ASP A 210 -7.42 -30.00 -17.73
C ASP A 210 -7.07 -28.66 -17.05
N PRO A 211 -6.98 -27.57 -17.79
CA PRO A 211 -7.05 -27.48 -19.26
C PRO A 211 -5.88 -28.21 -19.96
N ALA A 212 -6.19 -28.86 -21.08
CA ALA A 212 -5.22 -29.67 -21.81
C ALA A 212 -4.05 -28.82 -22.35
N PRO A 213 -2.81 -29.38 -22.42
CA PRO A 213 -1.68 -28.73 -23.08
C PRO A 213 -2.01 -28.32 -24.51
N ALA A 214 -1.53 -27.14 -24.93
CA ALA A 214 -1.69 -26.63 -26.27
C ALA A 214 -0.34 -26.29 -26.91
N VAL A 215 -0.15 -26.70 -28.16
CA VAL A 215 1.03 -26.36 -28.96
C VAL A 215 0.60 -25.57 -30.18
N ILE A 216 1.05 -24.31 -30.26
CA ILE A 216 0.66 -23.38 -31.32
C ILE A 216 1.87 -22.67 -31.93
N ILE A 217 1.78 -22.34 -33.21
CA ILE A 217 2.74 -21.41 -33.84
C ILE A 217 2.34 -20.00 -33.45
N THR A 218 3.28 -19.23 -32.95
CA THR A 218 3.04 -17.85 -32.50
C THR A 218 3.58 -16.81 -33.45
N GLU A 219 4.65 -17.15 -34.21
CA GLU A 219 5.30 -16.17 -35.07
C GLU A 219 6.14 -16.89 -36.14
N HIS A 220 6.18 -16.31 -37.34
CA HIS A 220 7.19 -16.58 -38.37
C HIS A 220 8.24 -15.45 -38.28
N ALA A 221 9.34 -15.72 -37.56
CA ALA A 221 10.41 -14.77 -37.31
C ALA A 221 11.47 -14.83 -38.46
N ASP A 222 12.42 -13.87 -38.48
CA ASP A 222 13.39 -13.71 -39.56
C ASP A 222 14.19 -14.97 -39.87
N SER A 223 14.53 -15.78 -38.86
CA SER A 223 15.37 -16.98 -39.00
C SER A 223 14.77 -18.25 -38.41
N ALA A 224 13.56 -18.16 -37.84
CA ALA A 224 12.93 -19.29 -37.13
C ALA A 224 11.41 -19.21 -37.16
N VAL A 225 10.75 -20.36 -37.02
CA VAL A 225 9.34 -20.44 -36.66
C VAL A 225 9.24 -20.56 -35.14
N LYS A 226 8.53 -19.64 -34.48
CA LYS A 226 8.29 -19.70 -33.03
C LYS A 226 7.08 -20.56 -32.74
N ILE A 227 7.28 -21.60 -31.94
CA ILE A 227 6.26 -22.53 -31.47
C ILE A 227 6.12 -22.43 -29.98
N SER A 228 4.92 -22.24 -29.48
CA SER A 228 4.65 -22.11 -28.05
C SER A 228 3.98 -23.36 -27.52
N LEU A 229 4.55 -23.90 -26.44
CA LEU A 229 3.94 -24.91 -25.59
C LEU A 229 3.29 -24.20 -24.41
N ARG A 230 1.97 -24.36 -24.27
CA ARG A 230 1.17 -23.81 -23.17
C ARG A 230 0.68 -24.95 -22.30
N VAL A 231 1.07 -24.93 -21.04
CA VAL A 231 0.67 -25.96 -20.05
C VAL A 231 0.13 -25.28 -18.81
N TRP A 232 -0.79 -25.94 -18.11
CA TRP A 232 -1.25 -25.51 -16.82
C TRP A 232 -0.57 -26.34 -15.75
N VAL A 233 -0.12 -25.69 -14.67
CA VAL A 233 0.57 -26.30 -13.55
C VAL A 233 0.06 -25.69 -12.25
N ARG A 234 0.30 -26.36 -11.12
CA ARG A 234 0.07 -25.74 -9.82
C ARG A 234 0.98 -24.52 -9.66
N THR A 235 0.53 -23.52 -8.95
CA THR A 235 1.28 -22.29 -8.72
C THR A 235 2.62 -22.57 -8.03
N GLU A 236 2.66 -23.54 -7.11
CA GLU A 236 3.88 -23.96 -6.41
C GLU A 236 4.94 -24.59 -7.32
N ASP A 237 4.49 -25.33 -8.36
CA ASP A 237 5.37 -26.04 -9.29
C ASP A 237 5.84 -25.19 -10.48
N TYR A 238 5.35 -23.94 -10.59
CA TYR A 238 5.51 -23.12 -11.79
C TYR A 238 6.96 -22.96 -12.25
N TRP A 239 7.85 -22.62 -11.33
CA TRP A 239 9.24 -22.36 -11.68
C TRP A 239 10.04 -23.63 -11.93
N ASP A 240 9.77 -24.67 -11.13
CA ASP A 240 10.45 -25.98 -11.31
C ASP A 240 10.06 -26.61 -12.64
N VAL A 241 8.78 -26.63 -13.00
CA VAL A 241 8.33 -27.10 -14.30
C VAL A 241 8.87 -26.23 -15.43
N ASN A 242 8.96 -24.90 -15.25
CA ASN A 242 9.52 -24.00 -16.26
C ASN A 242 10.98 -24.36 -16.61
N PHE A 243 11.82 -24.56 -15.59
CA PHE A 243 13.23 -24.87 -15.80
C PHE A 243 13.43 -26.29 -16.35
N ASP A 244 12.76 -27.27 -15.77
CA ASP A 244 12.84 -28.68 -16.19
C ASP A 244 12.35 -28.85 -17.63
N MET A 245 11.22 -28.24 -17.99
CA MET A 245 10.63 -28.31 -19.33
C MET A 245 11.54 -27.68 -20.39
N MET A 246 12.21 -26.56 -20.09
CA MET A 246 13.17 -25.93 -21.00
C MET A 246 14.33 -26.86 -21.32
N GLU A 247 14.88 -27.57 -20.33
CA GLU A 247 15.95 -28.54 -20.52
C GLU A 247 15.46 -29.79 -21.24
N GLN A 248 14.31 -30.35 -20.81
CA GLN A 248 13.75 -31.55 -21.40
C GLN A 248 13.42 -31.38 -22.88
N VAL A 249 12.81 -30.26 -23.26
CA VAL A 249 12.48 -29.97 -24.65
C VAL A 249 13.74 -29.87 -25.49
N LYS A 250 14.81 -29.20 -24.99
CA LYS A 250 16.09 -29.14 -25.75
C LYS A 250 16.65 -30.52 -26.03
N ARG A 251 16.70 -31.38 -24.99
CA ARG A 251 17.17 -32.77 -25.14
C ARG A 251 16.30 -33.57 -26.12
N SER A 252 14.99 -33.40 -26.05
CA SER A 252 14.05 -34.09 -26.94
C SER A 252 14.17 -33.58 -28.39
N PHE A 253 14.35 -32.30 -28.60
CA PHE A 253 14.58 -31.73 -29.93
C PHE A 253 15.83 -32.32 -30.58
N ASP A 254 16.94 -32.38 -29.81
CA ASP A 254 18.19 -33.02 -30.32
C ASP A 254 17.98 -34.49 -30.68
N GLN A 255 17.21 -35.25 -29.86
CA GLN A 255 16.95 -36.66 -30.06
C GLN A 255 16.08 -36.93 -31.31
N PHE A 256 15.08 -36.08 -31.55
CA PHE A 256 14.10 -36.27 -32.63
C PHE A 256 14.41 -35.45 -33.89
N GLY A 257 15.57 -34.81 -33.97
CA GLY A 257 16.03 -34.07 -35.15
C GLY A 257 15.23 -32.78 -35.40
N VAL A 258 14.68 -32.17 -34.36
CA VAL A 258 14.08 -30.84 -34.43
C VAL A 258 15.17 -29.80 -34.27
N ASP A 259 15.49 -29.09 -35.37
CA ASP A 259 16.56 -28.14 -35.39
C ASP A 259 16.21 -26.80 -34.81
N ILE A 260 17.05 -26.26 -33.91
CA ILE A 260 16.98 -24.90 -33.39
C ILE A 260 17.99 -24.07 -34.19
N PRO A 261 17.51 -23.21 -35.12
CA PRO A 261 18.39 -22.54 -36.04
C PRO A 261 19.22 -21.43 -35.37
N PHE A 262 20.44 -21.25 -35.85
CA PHE A 262 21.16 -20.00 -35.65
C PHE A 262 20.57 -18.89 -36.54
N ASN A 263 20.95 -17.66 -36.30
CA ASN A 263 20.58 -16.57 -37.20
C ASN A 263 21.05 -16.86 -38.62
N GLN A 264 20.13 -16.80 -39.57
CA GLN A 264 20.40 -17.04 -41.00
C GLN A 264 20.64 -15.71 -41.70
N LEU A 265 21.59 -15.71 -42.64
CA LEU A 265 21.90 -14.56 -43.49
C LEU A 265 22.11 -15.01 -44.92
N ASP A 266 21.32 -14.51 -45.85
CA ASP A 266 21.51 -14.69 -47.28
C ASP A 266 22.47 -13.63 -47.82
N VAL A 267 23.64 -14.06 -48.33
CA VAL A 267 24.67 -13.16 -48.89
C VAL A 267 24.69 -13.27 -50.37
N HIS A 268 24.29 -12.22 -51.09
CA HIS A 268 24.43 -12.10 -52.54
C HIS A 268 25.73 -11.36 -52.87
N ILE A 269 26.72 -12.08 -53.39
CA ILE A 269 27.97 -11.47 -53.83
C ILE A 269 27.78 -11.00 -55.28
N ALA A 270 27.74 -9.68 -55.48
CA ALA A 270 27.77 -9.11 -56.84
C ALA A 270 29.17 -9.31 -57.44
N LYS A 271 29.22 -9.86 -58.65
CA LYS A 271 30.46 -10.00 -59.44
C LYS A 271 30.82 -8.70 -60.14
#